data_ad631b8177f9f068d78ff8e7fd0507e6
#
_entry.id   ad631b8177f9f068d78ff8e7fd0507e6
#
_cell.length_a   1.000
_cell.length_b   1.000
_cell.length_c   1.000
_cell.angle_alpha   90.00
_cell.angle_beta   90.00
_cell.angle_gamma   90.00
#
_symmetry.space_group_name_H-M   'P 1'
#
loop_
_entity.id
_entity.type
_entity.pdbx_description
1 polymer ?
#
loop_
_entity_poly.entity_id
_entity_poly.type
_entity_poly.pdbx_seq_one_letter_code
_entity_poly.pdbx_strand_id
1 'polypeptide(L)'
;TGSARTEFLYQTAMQALLAEKMDQRLKAAMLLSYDTLKAEHVADHKSLYDRFVFEVEGAERYENLPTDLRLERLRKGKQEHAEQTEDVGLMKLLYDYGRYLTIAASREGGLPTTLQGLWNCEFFPAWDSKYTININTEMNYWHVENCNLSECHIPLFELLKKVQKNGRYTAREMYGCRGFVAHHNTDIHGDTAPQDTWYPGTYWVMGAAWLCTHLWMHYRYTKNLVFLREAFPVMAEAALFFVDYLEEKDGYLVTNPSVSPENTYILPNGQKGCCCIG
;
A
#
# COMPACT_ATOMS: atom_id res chain seq x y z
N THR A 1 20.18 5.10 -32.83
CA THR A 1 21.37 4.27 -32.55
C THR A 1 22.19 4.80 -31.37
N GLY A 2 22.29 6.08 -31.12
CA GLY A 2 23.01 6.67 -30.00
C GLY A 2 22.32 6.40 -28.64
N SER A 3 20.99 6.48 -28.58
CA SER A 3 20.21 6.31 -27.33
C SER A 3 20.29 4.87 -26.79
N ALA A 4 20.16 3.86 -27.64
CA ALA A 4 20.23 2.45 -27.21
C ALA A 4 21.59 2.08 -26.62
N ARG A 5 22.70 2.60 -27.16
CA ARG A 5 24.05 2.37 -26.65
C ARG A 5 24.27 3.08 -25.30
N THR A 6 23.75 4.27 -25.14
CA THR A 6 23.82 5.02 -23.89
C THR A 6 23.00 4.33 -22.80
N GLU A 7 21.82 3.84 -23.13
CA GLU A 7 20.96 3.10 -22.20
C GLU A 7 21.59 1.76 -21.76
N PHE A 8 22.18 1.02 -22.72
CA PHE A 8 22.90 -0.22 -22.40
C PHE A 8 24.10 0.05 -21.48
N LEU A 9 24.90 1.08 -21.73
CA LEU A 9 26.02 1.46 -20.86
C LEU A 9 25.56 1.89 -19.49
N TYR A 10 24.47 2.63 -19.39
CA TYR A 10 23.87 3.03 -18.11
C TYR A 10 23.38 1.82 -17.31
N GLN A 11 22.66 0.90 -17.94
CA GLN A 11 22.18 -0.33 -17.29
C GLN A 11 23.34 -1.19 -16.80
N THR A 12 24.40 -1.35 -17.62
CA THR A 12 25.59 -2.11 -17.23
C THR A 12 26.32 -1.48 -16.03
N ALA A 13 26.46 -0.16 -16.02
CA ALA A 13 27.08 0.56 -14.91
C ALA A 13 26.25 0.46 -13.62
N MET A 14 24.92 0.55 -13.73
CA MET A 14 24.01 0.39 -12.59
C MET A 14 24.05 -1.02 -12.02
N GLN A 15 24.09 -2.05 -12.89
CA GLN A 15 24.22 -3.44 -12.44
C GLN A 15 25.54 -3.68 -11.70
N ALA A 16 26.66 -3.14 -12.23
CA ALA A 16 27.95 -3.23 -11.57
C ALA A 16 27.96 -2.55 -10.19
N LEU A 17 27.39 -1.35 -10.09
CA LEU A 17 27.27 -0.61 -8.82
C LEU A 17 26.41 -1.34 -7.79
N LEU A 18 25.28 -1.95 -8.24
CA LEU A 18 24.41 -2.74 -7.37
C LEU A 18 25.14 -4.01 -6.89
N ALA A 19 25.82 -4.72 -7.78
CA ALA A 19 26.61 -5.90 -7.43
C ALA A 19 27.69 -5.57 -6.41
N GLU A 20 28.43 -4.47 -6.59
CA GLU A 20 29.45 -4.01 -5.65
C GLU A 20 28.85 -3.69 -4.28
N LYS A 21 27.73 -2.96 -4.22
CA LYS A 21 27.04 -2.66 -2.95
C LYS A 21 26.56 -3.93 -2.24
N MET A 22 26.02 -4.89 -2.98
CA MET A 22 25.58 -6.16 -2.43
C MET A 22 26.79 -6.95 -1.87
N ASP A 23 27.88 -7.03 -2.61
CA ASP A 23 29.10 -7.71 -2.18
C ASP A 23 29.70 -7.07 -0.92
N GLN A 24 29.76 -5.76 -0.84
CA GLN A 24 30.19 -5.04 0.36
C GLN A 24 29.32 -5.37 1.58
N ARG A 25 27.99 -5.40 1.42
CA ARG A 25 27.06 -5.75 2.51
C ARG A 25 27.22 -7.19 2.96
N LEU A 26 27.35 -8.13 2.01
CA LEU A 26 27.57 -9.54 2.30
C LEU A 26 28.90 -9.75 3.04
N LYS A 27 30.00 -9.14 2.57
CA LYS A 27 31.29 -9.20 3.24
C LYS A 27 31.24 -8.64 4.65
N ALA A 28 30.56 -7.51 4.87
CA ALA A 28 30.37 -6.95 6.20
C ALA A 28 29.59 -7.90 7.12
N ALA A 29 28.50 -8.49 6.63
CA ALA A 29 27.70 -9.44 7.40
C ALA A 29 28.47 -10.72 7.72
N MET A 30 29.31 -11.23 6.80
CA MET A 30 30.15 -12.42 7.01
C MET A 30 31.22 -12.25 8.09
N LEU A 31 31.55 -11.02 8.46
CA LEU A 31 32.49 -10.73 9.56
C LEU A 31 31.82 -10.83 10.94
N LEU A 32 30.50 -10.88 10.99
CA LEU A 32 29.73 -10.95 12.23
C LEU A 32 29.30 -12.39 12.55
N SER A 33 29.20 -12.71 13.84
CA SER A 33 28.61 -13.99 14.24
C SER A 33 27.09 -13.98 14.03
N TYR A 34 26.48 -15.16 13.90
CA TYR A 34 25.01 -15.30 13.85
C TYR A 34 24.34 -14.64 15.05
N ASP A 35 24.89 -14.81 16.25
CA ASP A 35 24.32 -14.24 17.47
C ASP A 35 24.37 -12.72 17.46
N THR A 36 25.43 -12.11 16.92
CA THR A 36 25.52 -10.67 16.73
C THR A 36 24.46 -10.17 15.75
N LEU A 37 24.37 -10.80 14.56
CA LEU A 37 23.36 -10.43 13.54
C LEU A 37 21.94 -10.58 14.07
N LYS A 38 21.67 -11.65 14.82
CA LYS A 38 20.36 -11.88 15.46
C LYS A 38 20.07 -10.82 16.52
N ALA A 39 21.04 -10.49 17.35
CA ALA A 39 20.86 -9.47 18.40
C ALA A 39 20.57 -8.09 17.81
N GLU A 40 21.30 -7.67 16.77
CA GLU A 40 21.08 -6.42 16.05
C GLU A 40 19.69 -6.39 15.38
N HIS A 41 19.31 -7.47 14.70
CA HIS A 41 17.97 -7.60 14.09
C HIS A 41 16.84 -7.49 15.11
N VAL A 42 16.97 -8.20 16.24
CA VAL A 42 15.98 -8.14 17.32
C VAL A 42 15.91 -6.73 17.92
N ALA A 43 17.05 -6.09 18.15
CA ALA A 43 17.10 -4.74 18.71
C ALA A 43 16.43 -3.72 17.77
N ASP A 44 16.73 -3.78 16.47
CA ASP A 44 16.10 -2.94 15.45
C ASP A 44 14.58 -3.14 15.43
N HIS A 45 14.12 -4.38 15.35
CA HIS A 45 12.69 -4.69 15.33
C HIS A 45 12.00 -4.21 16.60
N LYS A 46 12.55 -4.50 17.77
CA LYS A 46 11.98 -4.09 19.07
C LYS A 46 11.93 -2.58 19.24
N SER A 47 12.85 -1.83 18.65
CA SER A 47 12.84 -0.37 18.70
C SER A 47 11.55 0.26 18.17
N LEU A 48 10.87 -0.44 17.27
CA LEU A 48 9.55 -0.07 16.73
C LEU A 48 8.41 -0.86 17.39
N TYR A 49 8.59 -2.17 17.54
CA TYR A 49 7.53 -3.06 18.01
C TYR A 49 7.13 -2.76 19.46
N ASP A 50 8.07 -2.52 20.35
CA ASP A 50 7.82 -2.30 21.79
C ASP A 50 7.18 -0.94 22.11
N ARG A 51 7.00 -0.04 21.11
CA ARG A 51 6.36 1.27 21.28
C ARG A 51 4.86 1.21 21.56
N PHE A 52 4.24 0.10 21.22
CA PHE A 52 2.80 -0.12 21.39
C PHE A 52 2.55 -1.56 21.79
N VAL A 53 1.77 -1.76 22.85
CA VAL A 53 1.38 -3.07 23.38
C VAL A 53 -0.13 -3.19 23.29
N PHE A 54 -0.61 -4.27 22.68
CA PHE A 54 -2.02 -4.64 22.65
C PHE A 54 -2.24 -5.84 23.55
N GLU A 55 -2.95 -5.65 24.64
CA GLU A 55 -3.27 -6.70 25.60
C GLU A 55 -4.77 -6.97 25.59
N VAL A 56 -5.13 -8.24 25.66
CA VAL A 56 -6.52 -8.70 25.73
C VAL A 56 -6.61 -9.73 26.85
N GLU A 57 -7.54 -9.55 27.77
CA GLU A 57 -7.79 -10.48 28.86
C GLU A 57 -8.14 -11.87 28.31
N GLY A 58 -7.50 -12.91 28.83
CA GLY A 58 -7.69 -14.30 28.39
C GLY A 58 -6.91 -14.68 27.13
N ALA A 59 -6.02 -13.81 26.62
CA ALA A 59 -5.20 -14.11 25.44
C ALA A 59 -4.25 -15.31 25.64
N GLU A 60 -3.83 -15.55 26.89
CA GLU A 60 -2.93 -16.62 27.28
C GLU A 60 -3.58 -18.02 27.30
N ARG A 61 -4.92 -18.09 27.28
CA ARG A 61 -5.69 -19.34 27.49
C ARG A 61 -5.25 -20.50 26.60
N TYR A 62 -4.82 -20.23 25.38
CA TYR A 62 -4.43 -21.24 24.37
C TYR A 62 -3.04 -21.01 23.80
N GLU A 63 -2.20 -20.22 24.44
CA GLU A 63 -0.87 -19.86 23.95
C GLU A 63 0.07 -21.05 23.74
N ASN A 64 -0.11 -22.13 24.52
CA ASN A 64 0.68 -23.36 24.42
C ASN A 64 0.22 -24.27 23.28
N LEU A 65 -0.87 -23.94 22.57
CA LEU A 65 -1.30 -24.70 21.42
C LEU A 65 -0.72 -24.10 20.12
N PRO A 66 -0.27 -24.92 19.18
CA PRO A 66 0.09 -24.48 17.84
C PRO A 66 -1.06 -23.72 17.14
N THR A 67 -0.72 -22.72 16.35
CA THR A 67 -1.71 -21.83 15.72
C THR A 67 -2.68 -22.57 14.80
N ASP A 68 -2.21 -23.58 14.08
CA ASP A 68 -3.03 -24.44 13.21
C ASP A 68 -4.10 -25.18 14.01
N LEU A 69 -3.74 -25.76 15.17
CA LEU A 69 -4.68 -26.41 16.07
C LEU A 69 -5.69 -25.44 16.70
N ARG A 70 -5.26 -24.22 17.00
CA ARG A 70 -6.14 -23.16 17.49
C ARG A 70 -7.18 -22.78 16.41
N LEU A 71 -6.76 -22.62 15.17
CA LEU A 71 -7.65 -22.33 14.04
C LEU A 71 -8.61 -23.50 13.76
N GLU A 72 -8.12 -24.74 13.81
CA GLU A 72 -8.97 -25.94 13.66
C GLU A 72 -10.06 -26.00 14.73
N ARG A 73 -9.68 -25.72 15.99
CA ARG A 73 -10.63 -25.66 17.12
C ARG A 73 -11.73 -24.63 16.89
N LEU A 74 -11.37 -23.42 16.44
CA LEU A 74 -12.38 -22.39 16.12
C LEU A 74 -13.32 -22.82 14.99
N ARG A 75 -12.79 -23.45 13.94
CA ARG A 75 -13.59 -23.93 12.81
C ARG A 75 -14.58 -25.02 13.25
N LYS A 76 -14.13 -26.00 14.05
CA LYS A 76 -14.99 -27.06 14.59
C LYS A 76 -16.05 -26.50 15.53
N GLY A 77 -15.68 -25.62 16.45
CA GLY A 77 -16.61 -25.01 17.38
C GLY A 77 -17.71 -24.20 16.71
N LYS A 78 -17.41 -23.50 15.61
CA LYS A 78 -18.43 -22.82 14.79
C LYS A 78 -19.42 -23.79 14.14
N GLN A 79 -18.95 -24.95 13.69
CA GLN A 79 -19.78 -25.97 13.06
C GLN A 79 -20.71 -26.66 14.07
N GLU A 80 -20.24 -26.83 15.31
CA GLU A 80 -20.95 -27.52 16.39
C GLU A 80 -21.79 -26.57 17.27
N HIS A 81 -21.81 -25.26 16.96
CA HIS A 81 -22.47 -24.22 17.76
C HIS A 81 -22.06 -24.25 19.26
N ALA A 82 -20.82 -24.60 19.53
CA ALA A 82 -20.31 -24.74 20.89
C ALA A 82 -20.13 -23.39 21.59
N GLU A 83 -20.60 -23.25 22.83
CA GLU A 83 -20.66 -22.00 23.59
C GLU A 83 -19.29 -21.38 23.96
N GLN A 84 -18.17 -22.05 23.79
CA GLN A 84 -16.84 -21.53 24.17
C GLN A 84 -15.80 -21.72 23.06
N THR A 85 -16.08 -21.16 21.91
CA THR A 85 -15.16 -21.24 20.75
C THR A 85 -14.21 -20.05 20.64
N GLU A 86 -14.40 -19.00 21.40
CA GLU A 86 -13.60 -17.79 21.31
C GLU A 86 -12.12 -18.03 21.70
N ASP A 87 -11.25 -17.50 20.89
CA ASP A 87 -9.81 -17.47 21.12
C ASP A 87 -9.28 -16.06 20.88
N VAL A 88 -9.40 -15.23 21.92
CA VAL A 88 -8.96 -13.82 21.87
C VAL A 88 -7.45 -13.70 21.69
N GLY A 89 -6.69 -14.73 22.07
CA GLY A 89 -5.25 -14.79 21.83
C GLY A 89 -4.89 -14.88 20.34
N LEU A 90 -5.76 -15.45 19.48
CA LEU A 90 -5.58 -15.38 18.03
C LEU A 90 -5.82 -13.97 17.47
N MET A 91 -6.73 -13.20 18.07
CA MET A 91 -6.92 -11.79 17.68
C MET A 91 -5.67 -10.97 18.02
N LYS A 92 -5.13 -11.16 19.23
CA LYS A 92 -3.85 -10.56 19.63
C LYS A 92 -2.71 -10.96 18.67
N LEU A 93 -2.58 -12.25 18.38
CA LEU A 93 -1.56 -12.76 17.47
C LEU A 93 -1.68 -12.15 16.08
N LEU A 94 -2.90 -12.06 15.54
CA LEU A 94 -3.14 -11.44 14.21
C LEU A 94 -2.73 -9.97 14.19
N TYR A 95 -3.07 -9.23 15.26
CA TYR A 95 -2.69 -7.83 15.41
C TYR A 95 -1.16 -7.66 15.48
N ASP A 96 -0.50 -8.42 16.34
CA ASP A 96 0.95 -8.37 16.50
C ASP A 96 1.69 -8.81 15.23
N TYR A 97 1.17 -9.82 14.53
CA TYR A 97 1.72 -10.30 13.27
C TYR A 97 1.56 -9.27 12.15
N GLY A 98 0.44 -8.57 12.07
CA GLY A 98 0.26 -7.47 11.11
C GLY A 98 1.27 -6.35 11.33
N ARG A 99 1.54 -5.97 12.58
CA ARG A 99 2.60 -5.00 12.92
C ARG A 99 3.99 -5.51 12.54
N TYR A 100 4.28 -6.77 12.82
CA TYR A 100 5.54 -7.42 12.42
C TYR A 100 5.74 -7.33 10.90
N LEU A 101 4.72 -7.68 10.11
CA LEU A 101 4.80 -7.63 8.65
C LEU A 101 5.06 -6.21 8.15
N THR A 102 4.43 -5.20 8.74
CA THR A 102 4.64 -3.80 8.37
C THR A 102 6.05 -3.32 8.70
N ILE A 103 6.54 -3.60 9.90
CA ILE A 103 7.91 -3.26 10.33
C ILE A 103 8.95 -3.92 9.43
N ALA A 104 8.70 -5.16 9.02
CA ALA A 104 9.62 -5.91 8.17
C ALA A 104 9.60 -5.44 6.70
N ALA A 105 8.45 -4.99 6.19
CA ALA A 105 8.27 -4.74 4.75
C ALA A 105 8.31 -3.26 4.34
N SER A 106 8.07 -2.32 5.26
CA SER A 106 7.96 -0.89 4.94
C SER A 106 8.86 -0.03 5.82
N ARG A 107 10.08 0.19 5.35
CA ARG A 107 11.09 0.99 6.07
C ARG A 107 11.56 2.13 5.19
N GLU A 108 11.93 3.25 5.83
CA GLU A 108 12.51 4.42 5.15
C GLU A 108 13.67 4.03 4.22
N GLY A 109 13.68 4.59 3.01
CA GLY A 109 14.64 4.25 1.95
C GLY A 109 14.32 2.96 1.18
N GLY A 110 13.26 2.23 1.57
CA GLY A 110 12.72 1.07 0.87
C GLY A 110 11.54 1.41 -0.04
N LEU A 111 10.93 0.37 -0.61
CA LEU A 111 9.67 0.46 -1.35
C LEU A 111 8.49 0.23 -0.41
N PRO A 112 7.28 0.75 -0.72
CA PRO A 112 6.08 0.42 0.05
C PRO A 112 5.70 -1.05 -0.12
N THR A 113 4.83 -1.54 0.77
CA THR A 113 4.31 -2.91 0.71
C THR A 113 3.40 -3.09 -0.51
N THR A 114 3.68 -4.15 -1.29
CA THR A 114 2.83 -4.59 -2.40
C THR A 114 1.65 -5.43 -1.88
N LEU A 115 0.85 -6.02 -2.78
CA LEU A 115 -0.20 -6.99 -2.43
C LEU A 115 0.33 -8.17 -1.59
N GLN A 116 1.61 -8.56 -1.77
CA GLN A 116 2.28 -9.62 -1.01
C GLN A 116 3.31 -9.08 -0.01
N GLY A 117 3.25 -7.81 0.34
CA GLY A 117 4.28 -7.16 1.15
C GLY A 117 5.59 -7.06 0.39
N LEU A 118 6.59 -7.86 0.83
CA LEU A 118 7.85 -8.08 0.10
C LEU A 118 8.12 -9.59 -0.16
N TRP A 119 7.19 -10.45 0.25
CA TRP A 119 7.34 -11.92 0.23
C TRP A 119 6.77 -12.53 -1.06
N ASN A 120 7.29 -12.13 -2.20
CA ASN A 120 6.99 -12.72 -3.49
C ASN A 120 8.19 -13.55 -3.98
N CYS A 121 7.96 -14.83 -4.28
CA CYS A 121 8.96 -15.72 -4.87
C CYS A 121 8.63 -16.13 -6.31
N GLU A 122 7.52 -15.66 -6.87
CA GLU A 122 7.05 -16.03 -8.20
C GLU A 122 7.40 -14.95 -9.22
N PHE A 123 7.74 -15.35 -10.45
CA PHE A 123 7.99 -14.40 -11.55
C PHE A 123 6.68 -13.80 -12.07
N PHE A 124 5.59 -14.58 -12.05
CA PHE A 124 4.23 -14.14 -12.36
C PHE A 124 3.31 -14.34 -11.15
N PRO A 125 3.40 -13.50 -10.13
CA PRO A 125 2.55 -13.61 -8.95
C PRO A 125 1.11 -13.22 -9.26
N ALA A 126 0.20 -13.61 -8.37
CA ALA A 126 -1.20 -13.18 -8.44
C ALA A 126 -1.28 -11.64 -8.48
N TRP A 127 -2.05 -11.11 -9.44
CA TRP A 127 -2.18 -9.66 -9.71
C TRP A 127 -0.84 -8.91 -9.82
N ASP A 128 0.19 -9.58 -10.33
CA ASP A 128 1.56 -9.07 -10.51
C ASP A 128 2.21 -8.55 -9.21
N SER A 129 1.63 -8.83 -8.05
CA SER A 129 2.04 -8.28 -6.74
C SER A 129 2.27 -6.77 -6.78
N LYS A 130 1.46 -6.04 -7.55
CA LYS A 130 1.57 -4.59 -7.76
C LYS A 130 0.93 -3.79 -6.61
N TYR A 131 0.93 -2.48 -6.73
CA TYR A 131 0.23 -1.57 -5.83
C TYR A 131 -1.18 -1.32 -6.37
N THR A 132 -2.15 -2.04 -5.84
CA THR A 132 -3.56 -1.80 -6.14
C THR A 132 -4.07 -0.71 -5.20
N ILE A 133 -4.32 0.47 -5.76
CA ILE A 133 -4.64 1.71 -5.03
C ILE A 133 -6.13 2.06 -5.03
N ASN A 134 -6.98 1.11 -5.38
CA ASN A 134 -8.41 1.26 -5.20
C ASN A 134 -8.90 0.76 -3.82
N ILE A 135 -8.04 0.11 -3.03
CA ILE A 135 -8.25 -0.27 -1.62
C ILE A 135 -7.02 -0.93 -0.97
N ASN A 136 -6.32 -1.87 -1.66
CA ASN A 136 -5.38 -2.78 -1.00
C ASN A 136 -4.16 -2.04 -0.41
N THR A 137 -3.57 -1.11 -1.16
CA THR A 137 -2.43 -0.32 -0.69
C THR A 137 -2.84 0.53 0.50
N GLU A 138 -3.99 1.18 0.46
CA GLU A 138 -4.53 1.95 1.57
C GLU A 138 -4.71 1.09 2.82
N MET A 139 -5.32 -0.10 2.69
CA MET A 139 -5.51 -1.04 3.80
C MET A 139 -4.18 -1.48 4.43
N ASN A 140 -3.14 -1.68 3.63
CA ASN A 140 -1.82 -2.05 4.13
C ASN A 140 -1.25 -1.00 5.12
N TYR A 141 -1.70 0.25 5.03
CA TYR A 141 -1.18 1.37 5.84
C TYR A 141 -2.17 1.94 6.86
N TRP A 142 -3.42 1.47 6.91
CA TRP A 142 -4.43 2.05 7.82
C TRP A 142 -4.07 1.97 9.30
N HIS A 143 -3.33 0.95 9.72
CA HIS A 143 -2.94 0.74 11.11
C HIS A 143 -1.63 1.45 11.51
N VAL A 144 -0.86 1.96 10.56
CA VAL A 144 0.51 2.42 10.78
C VAL A 144 0.58 3.53 11.82
N GLU A 145 -0.27 4.55 11.69
CA GLU A 145 -0.27 5.68 12.62
C GLU A 145 -0.79 5.26 14.00
N ASN A 146 -1.88 4.51 14.05
CA ASN A 146 -2.50 4.05 15.31
C ASN A 146 -1.56 3.15 16.11
N CYS A 147 -0.68 2.44 15.44
CA CYS A 147 0.26 1.48 16.03
C CYS A 147 1.62 2.11 16.36
N ASN A 148 1.75 3.44 16.30
CA ASN A 148 2.99 4.18 16.54
C ASN A 148 4.14 3.71 15.63
N LEU A 149 3.84 3.55 14.32
CA LEU A 149 4.76 3.11 13.27
C LEU A 149 4.86 4.15 12.13
N SER A 150 4.77 5.44 12.46
CA SER A 150 4.69 6.54 11.47
C SER A 150 5.84 6.52 10.46
N GLU A 151 7.04 6.05 10.84
CA GLU A 151 8.20 5.91 9.94
C GLU A 151 7.96 4.86 8.85
N CYS A 152 7.13 3.86 9.12
CA CYS A 152 6.76 2.84 8.15
C CYS A 152 5.81 3.37 7.05
N HIS A 153 5.27 4.57 7.21
CA HIS A 153 4.44 5.23 6.20
C HIS A 153 5.25 5.93 5.10
N ILE A 154 6.49 6.32 5.39
CA ILE A 154 7.34 7.11 4.50
C ILE A 154 7.51 6.49 3.09
N PRO A 155 7.73 5.16 2.93
CA PRO A 155 7.83 4.58 1.60
C PRO A 155 6.62 4.83 0.71
N LEU A 156 5.40 4.83 1.27
CA LEU A 156 4.18 5.16 0.52
C LEU A 156 4.19 6.62 0.05
N PHE A 157 4.66 7.54 0.89
CA PHE A 157 4.74 8.95 0.50
C PHE A 157 5.75 9.19 -0.61
N GLU A 158 6.86 8.46 -0.62
CA GLU A 158 7.84 8.54 -1.71
C GLU A 158 7.28 7.98 -3.03
N LEU A 159 6.48 6.90 -2.97
CA LEU A 159 5.74 6.42 -4.14
C LEU A 159 4.74 7.48 -4.62
N LEU A 160 3.98 8.09 -3.72
CA LEU A 160 2.98 9.10 -4.06
C LEU A 160 3.59 10.33 -4.75
N LYS A 161 4.82 10.73 -4.41
CA LYS A 161 5.55 11.79 -5.14
C LYS A 161 5.80 11.41 -6.61
N LYS A 162 6.10 10.13 -6.90
CA LYS A 162 6.24 9.65 -8.28
C LYS A 162 4.90 9.64 -9.00
N VAL A 163 3.85 9.15 -8.33
CA VAL A 163 2.47 9.16 -8.83
C VAL A 163 2.02 10.59 -9.15
N GLN A 164 2.30 11.57 -8.29
CA GLN A 164 2.00 12.98 -8.54
C GLN A 164 2.68 13.47 -9.82
N LYS A 165 3.99 13.20 -9.96
CA LYS A 165 4.76 13.63 -11.14
C LYS A 165 4.17 13.09 -12.44
N ASN A 166 3.87 11.80 -12.50
CA ASN A 166 3.35 11.14 -13.69
C ASN A 166 1.86 11.44 -13.91
N GLY A 167 1.09 11.52 -12.83
CA GLY A 167 -0.34 11.79 -12.85
C GLY A 167 -0.72 13.17 -13.39
N ARG A 168 0.19 14.14 -13.33
CA ARG A 168 0.01 15.44 -14.02
C ARG A 168 -0.09 15.27 -15.54
N TYR A 169 0.70 14.37 -16.10
CA TYR A 169 0.63 14.05 -17.52
C TYR A 169 -0.70 13.35 -17.84
N THR A 170 -1.08 12.35 -17.07
CA THR A 170 -2.33 11.62 -17.24
C THR A 170 -3.56 12.53 -17.11
N ALA A 171 -3.59 13.42 -16.11
CA ALA A 171 -4.67 14.39 -15.93
C ALA A 171 -4.84 15.31 -17.15
N ARG A 172 -3.73 15.83 -17.68
CA ARG A 172 -3.75 16.73 -18.83
C ARG A 172 -4.12 16.01 -20.13
N GLU A 173 -3.49 14.88 -20.43
CA GLU A 173 -3.64 14.23 -21.74
C GLU A 173 -4.95 13.43 -21.85
N MET A 174 -5.41 12.79 -20.76
CA MET A 174 -6.64 12.01 -20.79
C MET A 174 -7.90 12.82 -20.50
N TYR A 175 -7.79 13.85 -19.63
CA TYR A 175 -8.95 14.55 -19.10
C TYR A 175 -8.95 16.06 -19.40
N GLY A 176 -7.84 16.62 -19.88
CA GLY A 176 -7.70 18.08 -20.06
C GLY A 176 -7.71 18.85 -18.72
N CYS A 177 -7.49 18.17 -17.59
CA CYS A 177 -7.56 18.73 -16.25
C CYS A 177 -6.17 19.12 -15.73
N ARG A 178 -6.16 20.11 -14.84
CA ARG A 178 -4.98 20.45 -14.02
C ARG A 178 -4.79 19.42 -12.90
N GLY A 179 -3.78 19.62 -12.07
CA GLY A 179 -3.47 18.74 -10.95
C GLY A 179 -2.95 17.37 -11.40
N PHE A 180 -3.27 16.31 -10.68
CA PHE A 180 -2.88 14.96 -11.06
C PHE A 180 -3.94 13.92 -10.70
N VAL A 181 -3.95 12.82 -11.44
CA VAL A 181 -4.88 11.70 -11.29
C VAL A 181 -4.10 10.39 -11.29
N ALA A 182 -4.61 9.38 -10.61
CA ALA A 182 -4.18 7.99 -10.72
C ALA A 182 -5.41 7.08 -10.70
N HIS A 183 -5.32 6.00 -11.47
CA HIS A 183 -6.37 5.00 -11.57
C HIS A 183 -6.18 3.89 -10.52
N HIS A 184 -6.78 2.72 -10.72
CA HIS A 184 -6.89 1.68 -9.69
C HIS A 184 -5.57 1.00 -9.29
N ASN A 185 -4.54 1.07 -10.12
CA ASN A 185 -3.23 0.45 -9.89
C ASN A 185 -2.09 1.43 -10.17
N THR A 186 -0.96 1.18 -9.53
CA THR A 186 0.32 1.81 -9.84
C THR A 186 1.46 0.79 -9.70
N ASP A 187 2.67 1.19 -10.05
CA ASP A 187 3.89 0.40 -9.94
C ASP A 187 5.01 1.17 -9.23
N ILE A 188 6.21 0.59 -9.15
CA ILE A 188 7.38 1.22 -8.51
C ILE A 188 7.83 2.52 -9.19
N HIS A 189 7.40 2.74 -10.44
CA HIS A 189 7.70 3.94 -11.22
C HIS A 189 6.62 5.01 -11.05
N GLY A 190 5.48 4.66 -10.44
CA GLY A 190 4.34 5.56 -10.22
C GLY A 190 3.48 5.74 -11.47
N ASP A 191 3.24 4.67 -12.25
CA ASP A 191 2.30 4.72 -13.36
C ASP A 191 0.89 5.10 -12.90
N THR A 192 0.18 5.87 -13.69
CA THR A 192 -1.10 6.46 -13.32
C THR A 192 -2.20 6.25 -14.35
N ALA A 193 -1.86 5.74 -15.52
CA ALA A 193 -2.83 5.42 -16.57
C ALA A 193 -3.70 4.22 -16.22
N PRO A 194 -4.88 4.05 -16.86
CA PRO A 194 -5.62 2.79 -16.78
C PRO A 194 -4.76 1.63 -17.30
N GLN A 195 -4.54 0.61 -16.49
CA GLN A 195 -3.58 -0.46 -16.79
C GLN A 195 -4.13 -1.61 -17.63
N ASP A 196 -5.45 -1.72 -17.77
CA ASP A 196 -6.10 -2.79 -18.53
C ASP A 196 -7.42 -2.33 -19.17
N THR A 197 -8.15 -3.25 -19.78
CA THR A 197 -9.42 -3.01 -20.45
C THR A 197 -10.63 -3.45 -19.63
N TRP A 198 -10.44 -3.81 -18.37
CA TRP A 198 -11.54 -4.20 -17.50
C TRP A 198 -12.18 -2.98 -16.84
N TYR A 199 -13.10 -2.36 -17.54
CA TYR A 199 -13.71 -1.07 -17.15
C TYR A 199 -14.25 -0.99 -15.72
N PRO A 200 -14.85 -2.05 -15.10
CA PRO A 200 -15.36 -1.96 -13.73
C PRO A 200 -14.32 -1.58 -12.68
N GLY A 201 -13.05 -1.84 -12.93
CA GLY A 201 -11.95 -1.46 -12.03
C GLY A 201 -11.11 -0.29 -12.56
N THR A 202 -10.88 -0.28 -13.86
CA THR A 202 -9.78 0.47 -14.48
C THR A 202 -10.01 1.98 -14.55
N TYR A 203 -11.23 2.43 -14.84
CA TYR A 203 -11.54 3.86 -15.07
C TYR A 203 -11.91 4.65 -13.80
N TRP A 204 -11.62 4.10 -12.65
CA TRP A 204 -11.79 4.79 -11.39
C TRP A 204 -10.70 5.86 -11.18
N VAL A 205 -11.11 7.13 -10.99
CA VAL A 205 -10.20 8.29 -10.99
C VAL A 205 -9.80 8.75 -9.59
N MET A 206 -10.20 8.03 -8.52
CA MET A 206 -10.02 8.49 -7.15
C MET A 206 -8.69 8.08 -6.50
N GLY A 207 -7.85 7.27 -7.17
CA GLY A 207 -6.64 6.68 -6.58
C GLY A 207 -5.69 7.72 -5.98
N ALA A 208 -5.40 8.78 -6.71
CA ALA A 208 -4.54 9.87 -6.22
C ALA A 208 -5.13 10.57 -4.99
N ALA A 209 -6.43 10.89 -5.03
CA ALA A 209 -7.11 11.59 -3.92
C ALA A 209 -7.18 10.70 -2.67
N TRP A 210 -7.45 9.42 -2.83
CA TRP A 210 -7.50 8.49 -1.71
C TRP A 210 -6.13 8.30 -1.06
N LEU A 211 -5.07 8.11 -1.83
CA LEU A 211 -3.71 8.09 -1.30
C LEU A 211 -3.34 9.36 -0.54
N CYS A 212 -3.82 10.53 -0.96
CA CYS A 212 -3.59 11.79 -0.25
C CYS A 212 -4.21 11.83 1.16
N THR A 213 -5.22 11.01 1.44
CA THR A 213 -5.78 10.90 2.81
C THR A 213 -4.76 10.38 3.81
N HIS A 214 -3.79 9.58 3.37
CA HIS A 214 -2.68 9.09 4.18
C HIS A 214 -1.74 10.21 4.61
N LEU A 215 -1.46 11.20 3.73
CA LEU A 215 -0.68 12.39 4.08
C LEU A 215 -1.36 13.19 5.18
N TRP A 216 -2.66 13.40 5.05
CA TRP A 216 -3.44 14.10 6.06
C TRP A 216 -3.48 13.34 7.39
N MET A 217 -3.66 12.02 7.35
CA MET A 217 -3.67 11.16 8.54
C MET A 217 -2.31 11.23 9.27
N HIS A 218 -1.21 11.09 8.55
CA HIS A 218 0.14 11.21 9.12
C HIS A 218 0.35 12.56 9.82
N TYR A 219 -0.06 13.67 9.20
CA TYR A 219 -0.02 14.97 9.86
C TYR A 219 -0.91 15.02 11.11
N ARG A 220 -2.11 14.46 11.07
CA ARG A 220 -3.02 14.44 12.22
C ARG A 220 -2.43 13.74 13.44
N TYR A 221 -1.64 12.70 13.25
CA TYR A 221 -0.99 11.95 14.32
C TYR A 221 0.31 12.62 14.76
N THR A 222 1.16 13.00 13.85
CA THR A 222 2.50 13.54 14.15
C THR A 222 2.51 15.03 14.51
N LYS A 223 1.51 15.80 14.04
CA LYS A 223 1.48 17.28 14.13
C LYS A 223 2.70 17.95 13.53
N ASN A 224 3.43 17.27 12.66
CA ASN A 224 4.64 17.77 12.03
C ASN A 224 4.31 18.80 10.93
N LEU A 225 4.50 20.09 11.23
CA LEU A 225 4.24 21.18 10.29
C LEU A 225 5.25 21.22 9.12
N VAL A 226 6.47 20.70 9.30
CA VAL A 226 7.45 20.60 8.21
C VAL A 226 6.94 19.60 7.18
N PHE A 227 6.55 18.42 7.62
CA PHE A 227 5.90 17.42 6.77
C PHE A 227 4.65 17.98 6.06
N LEU A 228 3.77 18.68 6.78
CA LEU A 228 2.56 19.25 6.18
C LEU A 228 2.88 20.25 5.06
N ARG A 229 3.91 21.09 5.22
CA ARG A 229 4.33 22.02 4.16
C ARG A 229 4.77 21.30 2.87
N GLU A 230 5.39 20.14 3.00
CA GLU A 230 5.80 19.31 1.86
C GLU A 230 4.62 18.54 1.27
N ALA A 231 3.72 18.03 2.10
CA ALA A 231 2.57 17.22 1.70
C ALA A 231 1.42 18.05 1.12
N PHE A 232 1.23 19.30 1.59
CA PHE A 232 0.11 20.15 1.18
C PHE A 232 0.03 20.38 -0.33
N PRO A 233 1.12 20.69 -1.06
CA PRO A 233 1.07 20.82 -2.51
C PRO A 233 0.58 19.55 -3.22
N VAL A 234 0.90 18.36 -2.71
CA VAL A 234 0.45 17.09 -3.27
C VAL A 234 -1.07 16.97 -3.11
N MET A 235 -1.58 17.20 -1.90
CA MET A 235 -3.03 17.17 -1.62
C MET A 235 -3.78 18.23 -2.44
N ALA A 236 -3.23 19.44 -2.54
CA ALA A 236 -3.84 20.53 -3.30
C ALA A 236 -3.94 20.21 -4.80
N GLU A 237 -2.92 19.60 -5.38
CA GLU A 237 -2.95 19.19 -6.79
C GLU A 237 -3.93 18.02 -7.04
N ALA A 238 -4.04 17.07 -6.12
CA ALA A 238 -5.07 16.03 -6.22
C ALA A 238 -6.48 16.62 -6.18
N ALA A 239 -6.71 17.60 -5.30
CA ALA A 239 -7.99 18.32 -5.25
C ALA A 239 -8.24 19.16 -6.52
N LEU A 240 -7.19 19.77 -7.07
CA LEU A 240 -7.29 20.59 -8.29
C LEU A 240 -7.77 19.78 -9.49
N PHE A 241 -7.41 18.50 -9.59
CA PHE A 241 -7.95 17.60 -10.63
C PHE A 241 -9.48 17.56 -10.56
N PHE A 242 -10.05 17.39 -9.38
CA PHE A 242 -11.51 17.32 -9.22
C PHE A 242 -12.21 18.67 -9.44
N VAL A 243 -11.54 19.79 -9.17
CA VAL A 243 -12.09 21.12 -9.52
C VAL A 243 -12.35 21.23 -11.02
N ASP A 244 -11.49 20.63 -11.84
CA ASP A 244 -11.64 20.66 -13.31
C ASP A 244 -12.47 19.48 -13.86
N TYR A 245 -12.48 18.34 -13.15
CA TYR A 245 -13.13 17.10 -13.60
C TYR A 245 -14.61 17.01 -13.26
N LEU A 246 -15.05 17.64 -12.16
CA LEU A 246 -16.43 17.58 -11.73
C LEU A 246 -17.32 18.44 -12.66
N GLU A 247 -18.46 17.89 -13.03
CA GLU A 247 -19.49 18.55 -13.82
C GLU A 247 -20.72 18.85 -12.96
N GLU A 248 -21.39 19.96 -13.23
CA GLU A 248 -22.67 20.28 -12.57
C GLU A 248 -23.81 19.54 -13.30
N LYS A 249 -24.58 18.75 -12.54
CA LYS A 249 -25.78 18.10 -13.02
C LYS A 249 -26.88 18.13 -11.95
N ASP A 250 -28.03 18.67 -12.31
CA ASP A 250 -29.21 18.76 -11.43
C ASP A 250 -28.93 19.42 -10.07
N GLY A 251 -27.99 20.38 -10.02
CA GLY A 251 -27.57 21.09 -8.80
C GLY A 251 -26.52 20.36 -7.95
N TYR A 252 -25.95 19.26 -8.45
CA TYR A 252 -24.87 18.50 -7.82
C TYR A 252 -23.61 18.52 -8.67
N LEU A 253 -22.46 18.50 -8.01
CA LEU A 253 -21.18 18.23 -8.65
C LEU A 253 -20.98 16.73 -8.72
N VAL A 254 -20.82 16.20 -9.93
CA VAL A 254 -20.74 14.76 -10.21
C VAL A 254 -19.48 14.41 -10.98
N THR A 255 -19.02 13.16 -10.85
CA THR A 255 -17.98 12.57 -11.71
C THR A 255 -18.63 11.98 -12.95
N ASN A 256 -18.04 12.25 -14.14
CA ASN A 256 -18.55 11.73 -15.43
C ASN A 256 -17.39 11.45 -16.40
N PRO A 257 -17.11 10.17 -16.74
CA PRO A 257 -17.76 8.96 -16.22
C PRO A 257 -17.38 8.65 -14.77
N SER A 258 -18.26 7.93 -14.07
CA SER A 258 -18.04 7.42 -12.72
C SER A 258 -18.04 5.89 -12.72
N VAL A 259 -17.14 5.30 -11.96
CA VAL A 259 -17.04 3.85 -11.75
C VAL A 259 -16.95 3.57 -10.27
N SER A 260 -17.77 2.63 -9.79
CA SER A 260 -17.63 2.06 -8.44
C SER A 260 -16.82 0.77 -8.55
N PRO A 261 -15.52 0.78 -8.23
CA PRO A 261 -14.71 -0.43 -8.36
C PRO A 261 -15.17 -1.47 -7.33
N GLU A 262 -15.34 -2.69 -7.69
CA GLU A 262 -15.29 -3.29 -9.03
C GLU A 262 -16.69 -3.83 -9.34
N ASN A 263 -17.66 -2.95 -9.41
CA ASN A 263 -19.08 -3.29 -9.49
C ASN A 263 -19.65 -3.16 -10.91
N THR A 264 -20.69 -3.94 -11.16
CA THR A 264 -21.51 -3.84 -12.36
C THR A 264 -22.98 -3.81 -11.97
N TYR A 265 -23.79 -3.18 -12.79
CA TYR A 265 -25.26 -3.18 -12.68
C TYR A 265 -25.89 -3.75 -13.94
N ILE A 266 -27.15 -4.13 -13.86
CA ILE A 266 -27.89 -4.69 -14.99
C ILE A 266 -28.70 -3.59 -15.65
N LEU A 267 -28.45 -3.36 -16.93
CA LEU A 267 -29.21 -2.45 -17.77
C LEU A 267 -30.62 -2.99 -18.06
N PRO A 268 -31.59 -2.14 -18.45
CA PRO A 268 -32.95 -2.61 -18.82
C PRO A 268 -33.00 -3.66 -19.94
N ASN A 269 -31.96 -3.70 -20.78
CA ASN A 269 -31.82 -4.70 -21.84
C ASN A 269 -31.14 -6.00 -21.38
N GLY A 270 -30.84 -6.16 -20.08
CA GLY A 270 -30.21 -7.35 -19.50
C GLY A 270 -28.67 -7.37 -19.61
N GLN A 271 -28.05 -6.39 -20.26
CA GLN A 271 -26.59 -6.31 -20.34
C GLN A 271 -26.00 -5.74 -19.04
N LYS A 272 -24.71 -6.04 -18.79
CA LYS A 272 -23.98 -5.44 -17.67
C LYS A 272 -23.43 -4.08 -18.06
N GLY A 273 -23.65 -3.09 -17.21
CA GLY A 273 -23.00 -1.77 -17.24
C GLY A 273 -22.09 -1.58 -16.04
N CYS A 274 -21.08 -0.72 -16.15
CA CYS A 274 -20.18 -0.40 -15.03
C CYS A 274 -19.90 1.10 -14.88
N CYS A 275 -20.13 1.89 -15.93
CA CYS A 275 -19.93 3.32 -15.90
C CYS A 275 -21.26 4.05 -15.80
N CYS A 276 -21.31 5.08 -14.98
CA CYS A 276 -22.47 5.95 -14.77
C CYS A 276 -22.01 7.40 -14.58
N ILE A 277 -22.95 8.26 -14.26
CA ILE A 277 -22.69 9.59 -13.68
C ILE A 277 -22.87 9.45 -12.17
N GLY A 278 -21.90 9.85 -11.36
CA GLY A 278 -21.90 9.68 -9.92
C GLY A 278 -21.61 10.93 -9.13
#